data_3d7d543328ff34fa2bb785f6515f9520
#
_entry.id   3d7d543328ff34fa2bb785f6515f9520
#
_cell.length_a   1.000
_cell.length_b   1.000
_cell.length_c   1.000
_cell.angle_alpha   90.00
_cell.angle_beta   90.00
_cell.angle_gamma   90.00
#
_symmetry.space_group_name_H-M   'P 1'
#
loop_
_entity.id
_entity.type
_entity.pdbx_description
1 polymer ?
#
loop_
_entity_poly.entity_id
_entity_poly.type
_entity_poly.pdbx_seq_one_letter_code
_entity_poly.pdbx_strand_id
1 'polypeptide(L)'
;YLNDGNFGVTGDCKDISAEEVELLENHKFEEIRILFWRNSNLNFNNALSLIKSLEEKPNRDWLRKIHECGDEKLLKYFLKDMEGYNIRNKQETLELLWECCQIPDFVKKTYGNHLEVVSKVFSFLNGKDGKITNDYMRLQLLKLDKLEGNVDSLSNRIANVRTWSYVSNKINWVENQSYWIEKTKLLEDRLSD
;
A
#
# COMPACT_ATOMS: atom_id res chain seq x y z
N TYR A 1 -7.63 -6.43 15.92
CA TYR A 1 -8.64 -7.46 16.19
C TYR A 1 -8.44 -8.14 17.53
N LEU A 2 -7.26 -8.69 17.76
CA LEU A 2 -6.97 -9.46 18.97
C LEU A 2 -7.07 -8.63 20.27
N ASN A 3 -6.95 -7.33 20.18
CA ASN A 3 -7.13 -6.41 21.30
C ASN A 3 -8.59 -5.98 21.48
N ASP A 4 -9.27 -5.71 20.35
CA ASP A 4 -10.57 -5.03 20.35
C ASP A 4 -11.74 -5.95 19.95
N GLY A 5 -11.45 -7.19 19.62
CA GLY A 5 -12.45 -8.12 19.09
C GLY A 5 -12.89 -7.84 17.66
N ASN A 6 -12.22 -6.92 17.00
CA ASN A 6 -12.45 -6.57 15.59
C ASN A 6 -11.22 -6.90 14.78
N PHE A 7 -11.43 -7.25 13.51
CA PHE A 7 -10.35 -7.44 12.57
C PHE A 7 -10.68 -6.81 11.21
N GLY A 8 -9.65 -6.53 10.46
CA GLY A 8 -9.78 -6.03 9.11
C GLY A 8 -8.64 -6.52 8.24
N VAL A 9 -8.80 -6.39 6.95
CA VAL A 9 -7.76 -6.70 5.96
C VAL A 9 -7.32 -5.41 5.31
N THR A 10 -6.03 -5.10 5.35
CA THR A 10 -5.46 -3.85 4.87
C THR A 10 -4.31 -4.10 3.89
N GLY A 11 -4.19 -3.25 2.87
CA GLY A 11 -3.06 -3.27 1.94
C GLY A 11 -2.79 -4.66 1.36
N ASP A 12 -1.54 -5.06 1.38
CA ASP A 12 -1.08 -6.35 0.83
C ASP A 12 -1.47 -7.57 1.66
N CYS A 13 -2.15 -7.35 2.79
CA CYS A 13 -2.68 -8.43 3.62
C CYS A 13 -4.07 -8.89 3.16
N LYS A 14 -4.58 -8.36 2.05
CA LYS A 14 -5.92 -8.68 1.53
C LYS A 14 -6.06 -10.07 0.89
N ASP A 15 -4.95 -10.74 0.63
CA ASP A 15 -4.95 -12.06 -0.03
C ASP A 15 -5.24 -13.22 0.95
N ILE A 16 -6.11 -12.98 1.92
CA ILE A 16 -6.62 -14.01 2.81
C ILE A 16 -7.81 -14.68 2.13
N SER A 17 -7.83 -16.01 2.08
CA SER A 17 -8.94 -16.75 1.51
C SER A 17 -10.21 -16.59 2.34
N ALA A 18 -11.39 -16.79 1.71
CA ALA A 18 -12.66 -16.73 2.42
C ALA A 18 -12.73 -17.77 3.55
N GLU A 19 -12.11 -18.93 3.37
CA GLU A 19 -12.02 -19.98 4.39
C GLU A 19 -11.23 -19.51 5.61
N GLU A 20 -10.11 -18.84 5.39
CA GLU A 20 -9.28 -18.29 6.47
C GLU A 20 -9.97 -17.15 7.20
N VAL A 21 -10.73 -16.32 6.49
CA VAL A 21 -11.56 -15.27 7.10
C VAL A 21 -12.60 -15.90 8.03
N GLU A 22 -13.27 -16.97 7.59
CA GLU A 22 -14.25 -17.69 8.43
C GLU A 22 -13.59 -18.28 9.68
N LEU A 23 -12.40 -18.87 9.54
CA LEU A 23 -11.64 -19.39 10.67
C LEU A 23 -11.26 -18.28 11.67
N LEU A 24 -10.90 -17.09 11.19
CA LEU A 24 -10.64 -15.93 12.02
C LEU A 24 -11.89 -15.47 12.77
N GLU A 25 -13.02 -15.37 12.08
CA GLU A 25 -14.30 -14.97 12.68
C GLU A 25 -14.76 -15.93 13.77
N ASN A 26 -14.51 -17.21 13.59
CA ASN A 26 -14.86 -18.26 14.54
C ASN A 26 -13.79 -18.52 15.61
N HIS A 27 -12.76 -17.70 15.67
CA HIS A 27 -11.64 -17.82 16.63
C HIS A 27 -10.88 -19.16 16.55
N LYS A 28 -10.87 -19.80 15.38
CA LYS A 28 -10.17 -21.07 15.16
C LYS A 28 -8.73 -20.84 14.66
N PHE A 29 -7.94 -20.13 15.45
CA PHE A 29 -6.59 -19.68 15.07
C PHE A 29 -5.62 -20.83 14.79
N GLU A 30 -5.84 -21.99 15.39
CA GLU A 30 -4.96 -23.16 15.19
C GLU A 30 -5.07 -23.78 13.80
N GLU A 31 -6.21 -23.61 13.15
CA GLU A 31 -6.46 -24.13 11.80
C GLU A 31 -5.96 -23.20 10.70
N ILE A 32 -5.59 -21.96 11.05
CA ILE A 32 -5.10 -20.98 10.10
C ILE A 32 -3.65 -21.28 9.74
N ARG A 33 -3.33 -21.32 8.44
CA ARG A 33 -1.98 -21.60 7.93
C ARG A 33 -1.09 -20.37 7.95
N ILE A 34 -1.63 -19.22 7.56
CA ILE A 34 -0.93 -17.96 7.45
C ILE A 34 -1.74 -16.92 8.20
N LEU A 35 -1.07 -16.19 9.08
CA LEU A 35 -1.68 -15.11 9.83
C LEU A 35 -0.89 -13.84 9.60
N PHE A 36 -1.61 -12.76 9.32
CA PHE A 36 -1.04 -11.42 9.29
C PHE A 36 -1.43 -10.69 10.56
N TRP A 37 -0.47 -10.09 11.18
CA TRP A 37 -0.64 -9.32 12.41
C TRP A 37 -0.06 -7.93 12.25
N ARG A 38 -0.78 -6.95 12.75
CA ARG A 38 -0.27 -5.58 12.83
C ARG A 38 -0.52 -5.01 14.20
N ASN A 39 0.53 -4.44 14.80
CA ASN A 39 0.40 -3.66 16.01
C ASN A 39 -0.34 -2.36 15.68
N SER A 40 -1.40 -2.03 16.42
CA SER A 40 -2.17 -0.79 16.25
C SER A 40 -1.45 0.43 16.85
N ASN A 41 -0.51 0.21 17.75
CA ASN A 41 0.22 1.27 18.47
C ASN A 41 1.61 1.49 17.85
N LEU A 42 1.65 2.06 16.65
CA LEU A 42 2.90 2.35 15.97
C LEU A 42 3.57 3.61 16.55
N ASN A 43 4.89 3.56 16.70
CA ASN A 43 5.69 4.64 17.24
C ASN A 43 6.46 5.34 16.13
N PHE A 44 6.05 6.54 15.77
CA PHE A 44 6.63 7.33 14.69
C PHE A 44 7.70 8.34 15.16
N ASN A 45 8.21 8.22 16.37
CA ASN A 45 9.21 9.17 16.90
C ASN A 45 10.52 9.17 16.10
N ASN A 46 10.94 7.98 15.65
CA ASN A 46 12.08 7.80 14.76
C ASN A 46 11.94 6.48 13.99
N ALA A 47 12.80 6.28 12.99
CA ALA A 47 12.76 5.09 12.14
C ALA A 47 12.93 3.79 12.93
N LEU A 48 13.85 3.76 13.87
CA LEU A 48 14.13 2.58 14.69
C LEU A 48 12.92 2.22 15.56
N SER A 49 12.30 3.21 16.20
CA SER A 49 11.11 3.01 17.03
C SER A 49 9.93 2.53 16.20
N LEU A 50 9.78 3.04 14.99
CA LEU A 50 8.72 2.60 14.07
C LEU A 50 8.89 1.12 13.69
N ILE A 51 10.08 0.73 13.27
CA ILE A 51 10.39 -0.68 12.93
C ILE A 51 10.14 -1.58 14.14
N LYS A 52 10.64 -1.18 15.31
CA LYS A 52 10.47 -1.95 16.54
C LYS A 52 8.99 -2.15 16.89
N SER A 53 8.17 -1.10 16.76
CA SER A 53 6.74 -1.21 17.02
C SER A 53 6.02 -2.09 16.00
N LEU A 54 6.43 -2.10 14.73
CA LEU A 54 5.90 -3.00 13.71
C LEU A 54 6.27 -4.46 13.95
N GLU A 55 7.45 -4.71 14.49
CA GLU A 55 7.96 -6.06 14.79
C GLU A 55 7.40 -6.63 16.08
N GLU A 56 6.79 -5.82 16.92
CA GLU A 56 6.15 -6.26 18.15
C GLU A 56 4.97 -7.19 17.82
N LYS A 57 5.02 -8.39 18.38
CA LYS A 57 4.01 -9.43 18.15
C LYS A 57 3.38 -9.85 19.48
N PRO A 58 2.14 -10.32 19.48
CA PRO A 58 1.53 -10.85 20.70
C PRO A 58 2.23 -12.14 21.15
N ASN A 59 2.31 -12.35 22.46
CA ASN A 59 2.93 -13.56 23.01
C ASN A 59 1.92 -14.71 23.06
N ARG A 60 1.75 -15.42 21.94
CA ARG A 60 0.80 -16.53 21.77
C ARG A 60 1.44 -17.69 21.00
N ASP A 61 0.94 -18.90 21.19
CA ASP A 61 1.47 -20.11 20.56
C ASP A 61 1.40 -20.11 19.03
N TRP A 62 0.50 -19.30 18.45
CA TRP A 62 0.31 -19.21 17.00
C TRP A 62 1.21 -18.17 16.33
N LEU A 63 2.15 -17.54 17.05
CA LEU A 63 3.10 -16.55 16.50
C LEU A 63 3.89 -17.08 15.30
N ARG A 64 4.21 -18.37 15.28
CA ARG A 64 4.93 -19.01 14.17
C ARG A 64 4.19 -18.94 12.83
N LYS A 65 2.89 -18.65 12.85
CA LYS A 65 2.06 -18.51 11.66
C LYS A 65 1.99 -17.07 11.13
N ILE A 66 2.57 -16.12 11.86
CA ILE A 66 2.54 -14.71 11.48
C ILE A 66 3.58 -14.45 10.40
N HIS A 67 3.10 -13.92 9.29
CA HIS A 67 3.92 -13.47 8.17
C HIS A 67 3.97 -11.95 8.10
N GLU A 68 5.09 -11.44 7.62
CA GLU A 68 5.26 -10.01 7.41
C GLU A 68 4.45 -9.55 6.20
N CYS A 69 3.67 -8.47 6.35
CA CYS A 69 2.94 -7.86 5.25
C CYS A 69 3.88 -7.14 4.28
N GLY A 70 3.46 -7.03 3.02
CA GLY A 70 4.24 -6.37 1.98
C GLY A 70 4.55 -4.90 2.27
N ASP A 71 3.63 -4.17 2.88
CA ASP A 71 3.84 -2.77 3.27
C ASP A 71 4.93 -2.61 4.34
N GLU A 72 5.01 -3.53 5.30
CA GLU A 72 6.06 -3.54 6.31
C GLU A 72 7.43 -3.82 5.70
N LYS A 73 7.50 -4.77 4.76
CA LYS A 73 8.73 -5.08 4.01
C LYS A 73 9.19 -3.86 3.22
N LEU A 74 8.27 -3.19 2.57
CA LEU A 74 8.54 -2.01 1.77
C LEU A 74 9.07 -0.87 2.64
N LEU A 75 8.44 -0.63 3.79
CA LEU A 75 8.90 0.38 4.75
C LEU A 75 10.33 0.10 5.21
N LYS A 76 10.63 -1.14 5.59
CA LYS A 76 11.97 -1.55 6.00
C LYS A 76 13.00 -1.36 4.91
N TYR A 77 12.63 -1.65 3.68
CA TYR A 77 13.49 -1.42 2.52
C TYR A 77 13.84 0.07 2.40
N PHE A 78 12.83 0.95 2.41
CA PHE A 78 13.05 2.39 2.33
C PHE A 78 13.91 2.91 3.48
N LEU A 79 13.67 2.45 4.69
CA LEU A 79 14.42 2.92 5.87
C LEU A 79 15.89 2.48 5.85
N LYS A 80 16.22 1.34 5.24
CA LYS A 80 17.61 0.89 5.06
C LYS A 80 18.37 1.74 4.04
N ASP A 81 17.68 2.10 2.97
CA ASP A 81 18.28 2.88 1.87
C ASP A 81 18.39 4.37 2.21
N MET A 82 17.68 4.80 3.22
CA MET A 82 17.54 6.19 3.61
C MET A 82 18.69 6.78 4.43
N GLU A 83 19.69 6.01 4.83
CA GLU A 83 20.90 6.56 5.40
C GLU A 83 21.59 7.56 4.46
N GLY A 84 21.31 7.46 3.14
CA GLY A 84 21.75 8.40 2.13
C GLY A 84 20.82 9.57 1.84
N TYR A 85 19.56 9.54 2.25
CA TYR A 85 18.55 10.52 1.85
C TYR A 85 18.23 11.58 2.90
N ASN A 86 19.04 11.83 3.90
CA ASN A 86 18.80 12.91 4.87
C ASN A 86 17.34 13.02 5.34
N ILE A 87 16.61 11.91 5.36
CA ILE A 87 15.30 11.90 5.97
C ILE A 87 15.53 12.06 7.46
N ARG A 88 15.48 13.30 7.86
CA ARG A 88 15.43 13.63 9.26
C ARG A 88 14.32 12.79 9.86
N ASN A 89 14.58 12.17 10.98
CA ASN A 89 13.62 11.42 11.78
C ASN A 89 12.48 12.34 12.25
N LYS A 90 11.78 12.95 11.31
CA LYS A 90 10.60 13.76 11.59
C LYS A 90 9.41 12.84 11.58
N GLN A 91 8.64 12.88 12.63
CA GLN A 91 7.43 12.11 12.78
C GLN A 91 6.53 12.21 11.53
N GLU A 92 6.30 13.42 11.04
CA GLU A 92 5.47 13.67 9.86
C GLU A 92 5.98 12.96 8.61
N THR A 93 7.29 12.95 8.39
CA THR A 93 7.91 12.28 7.25
C THR A 93 7.75 10.77 7.34
N LEU A 94 7.91 10.20 8.52
CA LEU A 94 7.73 8.77 8.75
C LEU A 94 6.27 8.35 8.59
N GLU A 95 5.34 9.15 9.08
CA GLU A 95 3.90 8.91 8.89
C GLU A 95 3.53 8.93 7.41
N LEU A 96 4.04 9.89 6.65
CA LEU A 96 3.81 10.00 5.21
C LEU A 96 4.41 8.82 4.47
N LEU A 97 5.63 8.42 4.79
CA LEU A 97 6.27 7.26 4.19
C LEU A 97 5.47 5.98 4.45
N TRP A 98 4.99 5.80 5.68
CA TRP A 98 4.16 4.66 6.03
C TRP A 98 2.85 4.64 5.22
N GLU A 99 2.19 5.79 5.07
CA GLU A 99 0.98 5.89 4.23
C GLU A 99 1.28 5.52 2.78
N CYS A 100 2.41 5.96 2.23
CA CYS A 100 2.81 5.59 0.86
C CYS A 100 3.09 4.08 0.74
N CYS A 101 3.71 3.47 1.74
CA CYS A 101 3.96 2.02 1.76
C CYS A 101 2.67 1.20 1.79
N GLN A 102 1.57 1.78 2.26
CA GLN A 102 0.26 1.12 2.30
C GLN A 102 -0.48 1.12 0.97
N ILE A 103 0.05 1.77 -0.08
CA ILE A 103 -0.52 1.68 -1.43
C ILE A 103 -0.52 0.21 -1.85
N PRO A 104 -1.69 -0.38 -2.20
CA PRO A 104 -1.74 -1.79 -2.59
C PRO A 104 -0.99 -2.04 -3.90
N ASP A 105 -0.35 -3.19 -3.98
CA ASP A 105 0.28 -3.67 -5.21
C ASP A 105 -0.76 -4.39 -6.07
N PHE A 106 -1.54 -3.63 -6.82
CA PHE A 106 -2.57 -4.19 -7.70
C PHE A 106 -2.00 -4.98 -8.89
N VAL A 107 -0.81 -4.60 -9.34
CA VAL A 107 -0.19 -5.16 -10.55
C VAL A 107 0.43 -6.53 -10.28
N LYS A 108 1.07 -6.70 -9.12
CA LYS A 108 1.67 -7.97 -8.64
C LYS A 108 2.66 -8.65 -9.61
N LYS A 109 3.26 -7.91 -10.53
CA LYS A 109 4.21 -8.47 -11.49
C LYS A 109 5.61 -8.60 -10.92
N THR A 110 6.17 -7.49 -10.49
CA THR A 110 7.50 -7.45 -9.88
C THR A 110 7.50 -6.50 -8.70
N TYR A 111 8.25 -6.87 -7.69
CA TYR A 111 8.45 -6.01 -6.52
C TYR A 111 9.06 -4.64 -6.90
N GLY A 112 9.97 -4.64 -7.89
CA GLY A 112 10.60 -3.43 -8.37
C GLY A 112 9.64 -2.40 -8.93
N ASN A 113 8.60 -2.82 -9.64
CA ASN A 113 7.59 -1.92 -10.19
C ASN A 113 6.79 -1.22 -9.08
N HIS A 114 6.38 -1.97 -8.08
CA HIS A 114 5.66 -1.42 -6.93
C HIS A 114 6.53 -0.47 -6.13
N LEU A 115 7.77 -0.85 -5.89
CA LEU A 115 8.77 -0.02 -5.21
C LEU A 115 8.96 1.32 -5.93
N GLU A 116 9.06 1.30 -7.26
CA GLU A 116 9.21 2.51 -8.08
C GLU A 116 8.00 3.44 -7.95
N VAL A 117 6.80 2.91 -8.02
CA VAL A 117 5.55 3.68 -7.85
C VAL A 117 5.50 4.34 -6.48
N VAL A 118 5.73 3.58 -5.42
CA VAL A 118 5.68 4.10 -4.05
C VAL A 118 6.76 5.15 -3.82
N SER A 119 7.98 4.90 -4.31
CA SER A 119 9.09 5.84 -4.26
C SER A 119 8.75 7.16 -4.95
N LYS A 120 8.15 7.09 -6.13
CA LYS A 120 7.76 8.28 -6.89
C LYS A 120 6.67 9.08 -6.22
N VAL A 121 5.64 8.42 -5.70
CA VAL A 121 4.56 9.06 -4.95
C VAL A 121 5.12 9.75 -3.71
N PHE A 122 5.93 9.06 -2.93
CA PHE A 122 6.58 9.64 -1.75
C PHE A 122 7.45 10.86 -2.11
N SER A 123 8.20 10.77 -3.19
CA SER A 123 9.03 11.86 -3.69
C SER A 123 8.22 13.13 -3.98
N PHE A 124 7.04 13.02 -4.60
CA PHE A 124 6.15 14.16 -4.81
C PHE A 124 5.59 14.72 -3.50
N LEU A 125 5.08 13.84 -2.63
CA LEU A 125 4.41 14.27 -1.40
C LEU A 125 5.37 14.89 -0.39
N ASN A 126 6.61 14.40 -0.36
CA ASN A 126 7.67 14.94 0.50
C ASN A 126 8.42 16.12 -0.15
N GLY A 127 8.08 16.45 -1.38
CA GLY A 127 8.67 17.54 -2.12
C GLY A 127 8.10 18.91 -1.76
N LYS A 128 8.58 19.93 -2.44
CA LYS A 128 8.23 21.34 -2.18
C LYS A 128 6.73 21.62 -2.29
N ASP A 129 6.09 21.06 -3.29
CA ASP A 129 4.67 21.30 -3.55
C ASP A 129 3.74 20.37 -2.75
N GLY A 130 4.28 19.26 -2.23
CA GLY A 130 3.56 18.34 -1.37
C GLY A 130 2.45 17.54 -2.05
N LYS A 131 2.36 17.57 -3.38
CA LYS A 131 1.32 16.88 -4.16
C LYS A 131 1.86 16.36 -5.47
N ILE A 132 1.22 15.32 -5.99
CA ILE A 132 1.49 14.81 -7.33
C ILE A 132 0.91 15.80 -8.34
N THR A 133 1.73 16.19 -9.32
CA THR A 133 1.33 17.16 -10.33
C THR A 133 0.29 16.61 -11.31
N ASN A 134 -0.54 17.50 -11.85
CA ASN A 134 -1.48 17.15 -12.93
C ASN A 134 -0.76 16.57 -14.15
N ASP A 135 0.39 17.09 -14.50
CA ASP A 135 1.17 16.61 -15.66
C ASP A 135 1.64 15.17 -15.46
N TYR A 136 2.09 14.84 -14.25
CA TYR A 136 2.50 13.47 -13.94
C TYR A 136 1.30 12.51 -14.00
N MET A 137 0.17 12.87 -13.41
CA MET A 137 -1.05 12.06 -13.46
C MET A 137 -1.52 11.85 -14.90
N ARG A 138 -1.55 12.91 -15.68
CA ARG A 138 -1.92 12.84 -17.10
C ARG A 138 -1.01 11.88 -17.87
N LEU A 139 0.29 11.97 -17.67
CA LEU A 139 1.25 11.09 -18.34
C LEU A 139 1.03 9.62 -17.97
N GLN A 140 0.78 9.31 -16.71
CA GLN A 140 0.51 7.94 -16.29
C GLN A 140 -0.77 7.39 -16.93
N LEU A 141 -1.84 8.16 -16.94
CA LEU A 141 -3.11 7.70 -17.52
C LEU A 141 -3.05 7.59 -19.04
N LEU A 142 -2.32 8.47 -19.72
CA LEU A 142 -2.10 8.37 -21.18
C LEU A 142 -1.41 7.08 -21.58
N LYS A 143 -0.46 6.62 -20.81
CA LYS A 143 0.25 5.35 -21.08
C LYS A 143 -0.69 4.16 -20.97
N LEU A 144 -1.74 4.26 -20.18
CA LEU A 144 -2.69 3.18 -19.89
C LEU A 144 -3.94 3.24 -20.79
N ASP A 145 -4.20 4.36 -21.44
CA ASP A 145 -5.38 4.56 -22.27
C ASP A 145 -5.21 3.93 -23.66
N LYS A 146 -5.17 2.60 -23.67
CA LYS A 146 -5.05 1.79 -24.89
C LYS A 146 -5.99 0.59 -24.77
N LEU A 147 -6.88 0.45 -25.73
CA LEU A 147 -7.85 -0.66 -25.80
C LEU A 147 -7.29 -1.88 -26.53
N GLU A 148 -6.16 -1.73 -27.19
CA GLU A 148 -5.52 -2.79 -27.97
C GLU A 148 -4.77 -3.78 -27.06
N GLY A 149 -4.75 -5.03 -27.47
CA GLY A 149 -4.00 -6.05 -26.77
C GLY A 149 -4.89 -7.22 -26.32
N ASN A 150 -4.26 -8.21 -25.68
CA ASN A 150 -4.95 -9.37 -25.14
C ASN A 150 -5.52 -9.10 -23.75
N VAL A 151 -6.22 -10.09 -23.18
CA VAL A 151 -6.82 -9.99 -21.84
C VAL A 151 -5.77 -9.69 -20.75
N ASP A 152 -4.59 -10.29 -20.87
CA ASP A 152 -3.52 -10.08 -19.89
C ASP A 152 -2.99 -8.64 -19.91
N SER A 153 -2.83 -8.07 -21.11
CA SER A 153 -2.42 -6.67 -21.30
C SER A 153 -3.45 -5.71 -20.71
N LEU A 154 -4.74 -5.95 -20.97
CA LEU A 154 -5.83 -5.12 -20.46
C LEU A 154 -5.94 -5.25 -18.94
N SER A 155 -5.85 -6.46 -18.41
CA SER A 155 -5.88 -6.69 -16.95
C SER A 155 -4.74 -5.97 -16.26
N ASN A 156 -3.55 -5.95 -16.85
CA ASN A 156 -2.40 -5.22 -16.33
C ASN A 156 -2.63 -3.70 -16.33
N ARG A 157 -3.21 -3.16 -17.39
CA ARG A 157 -3.55 -1.73 -17.46
C ARG A 157 -4.60 -1.36 -16.43
N ILE A 158 -5.64 -2.17 -16.27
CA ILE A 158 -6.68 -1.98 -15.26
C ILE A 158 -6.06 -1.94 -13.86
N ALA A 159 -5.16 -2.86 -13.55
CA ALA A 159 -4.45 -2.89 -12.27
C ALA A 159 -3.65 -1.61 -12.02
N ASN A 160 -2.96 -1.10 -13.06
CA ASN A 160 -2.25 0.18 -12.96
C ASN A 160 -3.21 1.36 -12.76
N VAL A 161 -4.35 1.38 -13.44
CA VAL A 161 -5.37 2.41 -13.24
C VAL A 161 -5.90 2.39 -11.82
N ARG A 162 -6.10 1.21 -11.23
CA ARG A 162 -6.53 1.06 -9.84
C ARG A 162 -5.52 1.66 -8.86
N THR A 163 -4.23 1.54 -9.14
CA THR A 163 -3.18 2.19 -8.36
C THR A 163 -3.38 3.71 -8.34
N TRP A 164 -3.55 4.31 -9.51
CA TRP A 164 -3.75 5.77 -9.61
C TRP A 164 -5.11 6.23 -9.08
N SER A 165 -6.14 5.38 -9.17
CA SER A 165 -7.43 5.62 -8.52
C SER A 165 -7.28 5.65 -7.00
N TYR A 166 -6.57 4.69 -6.43
CA TYR A 166 -6.26 4.66 -5.00
C TYR A 166 -5.55 5.94 -4.54
N VAL A 167 -4.51 6.33 -5.27
CA VAL A 167 -3.72 7.54 -4.99
C VAL A 167 -4.60 8.79 -5.08
N SER A 168 -5.46 8.87 -6.09
CA SER A 168 -6.36 10.02 -6.30
C SER A 168 -7.40 10.16 -5.19
N ASN A 169 -7.81 9.06 -4.57
CA ASN A 169 -8.78 9.06 -3.47
C ASN A 169 -8.17 9.47 -2.12
N LYS A 170 -6.85 9.57 -2.03
CA LYS A 170 -6.18 10.08 -0.83
C LYS A 170 -6.25 11.59 -0.76
N ILE A 171 -6.70 12.12 0.37
CA ILE A 171 -6.85 13.56 0.59
C ILE A 171 -5.50 14.25 0.47
N ASN A 172 -5.43 15.29 -0.33
CA ASN A 172 -4.24 16.14 -0.52
C ASN A 172 -3.04 15.46 -1.20
N TRP A 173 -3.23 14.33 -1.86
CA TRP A 173 -2.13 13.68 -2.57
C TRP A 173 -1.98 14.14 -4.03
N VAL A 174 -3.06 14.58 -4.67
CA VAL A 174 -3.04 15.07 -6.06
C VAL A 174 -3.59 16.49 -6.16
N GLU A 175 -3.15 17.26 -7.17
CA GLU A 175 -3.54 18.66 -7.32
C GLU A 175 -5.04 18.85 -7.55
N ASN A 176 -5.67 18.01 -8.37
CA ASN A 176 -7.09 18.09 -8.70
C ASN A 176 -7.80 16.78 -8.37
N GLN A 177 -8.02 16.52 -7.12
CA GLN A 177 -8.55 15.25 -6.63
C GLN A 177 -9.84 14.82 -7.35
N SER A 178 -10.84 15.67 -7.39
CA SER A 178 -12.13 15.35 -8.02
C SER A 178 -11.98 14.97 -9.49
N TYR A 179 -11.15 15.69 -10.21
CA TYR A 179 -10.86 15.44 -11.62
C TYR A 179 -10.23 14.07 -11.82
N TRP A 180 -9.21 13.72 -11.04
CA TRP A 180 -8.48 12.46 -11.19
C TRP A 180 -9.27 11.25 -10.68
N ILE A 181 -10.11 11.42 -9.66
CA ILE A 181 -11.05 10.38 -9.22
C ILE A 181 -11.96 10.00 -10.37
N GLU A 182 -12.56 10.98 -11.02
CA GLU A 182 -13.45 10.75 -12.15
C GLU A 182 -12.72 10.17 -13.36
N LYS A 183 -11.59 10.73 -13.73
CA LYS A 183 -10.77 10.26 -14.86
C LYS A 183 -10.31 8.83 -14.70
N THR A 184 -9.82 8.44 -13.54
CA THR A 184 -9.39 7.07 -13.29
C THR A 184 -10.57 6.09 -13.35
N LYS A 185 -11.72 6.49 -12.83
CA LYS A 185 -12.93 5.68 -12.89
C LYS A 185 -13.38 5.47 -14.34
N LEU A 186 -13.45 6.52 -15.13
CA LEU A 186 -13.85 6.44 -16.54
C LEU A 186 -12.88 5.57 -17.35
N LEU A 187 -11.59 5.69 -17.09
CA LEU A 187 -10.58 4.88 -17.77
C LEU A 187 -10.69 3.40 -17.36
N GLU A 188 -10.90 3.11 -16.10
CA GLU A 188 -11.11 1.73 -15.63
C GLU A 188 -12.35 1.12 -16.29
N ASP A 189 -13.45 1.84 -16.32
CA ASP A 189 -14.71 1.39 -16.95
C ASP A 189 -14.49 1.10 -18.44
N ARG A 190 -13.80 1.99 -19.15
CA ARG A 190 -13.49 1.81 -20.57
C ARG A 190 -12.60 0.61 -20.85
N LEU A 191 -11.61 0.35 -20.03
CA LEU A 191 -10.72 -0.80 -20.18
C LEU A 191 -11.40 -2.12 -19.82
N SER A 192 -12.41 -2.07 -18.97
CA SER A 192 -13.17 -3.25 -18.51
C SER A 192 -14.26 -3.68 -19.48
N ASP A 193 -14.72 -2.80 -20.37
CA ASP A 193 -15.69 -3.09 -21.42
C ASP A 193 -14.97 -3.78 -22.62
#